data_f1090318161e51e8f5eb7e69557dcef2
#
_entry.id   f1090318161e51e8f5eb7e69557dcef2
#
_cell.length_a   1.000
_cell.length_b   1.000
_cell.length_c   1.000
_cell.angle_alpha   90.00
_cell.angle_beta   90.00
_cell.angle_gamma   90.00
#
_symmetry.space_group_name_H-M   'P 1'
#
loop_
_entity.id
_entity.type
_entity.pdbx_description
1 polymer ?
#
loop_
_entity_poly.entity_id
_entity_poly.type
_entity_poly.pdbx_seq_one_letter_code
_entity_poly.pdbx_strand_id
1 'polypeptide(L)'
;LTLKKFVDPTTGIISPMPLFVGCCRFEFPATVNQPCLPVPFDGSLVYPLRSDDEVYLAGPEVILALKMGAKIYCVEGYFLRPLLHPDPENPLRMDLSYSMRVPVMALIRERARAKKLCGNKSMEQDQLKLWCNALYGKLAQSVTGKRAWRIAHQAMEALGPSAITNPVTACLITSTVRAVLLAAMNQVHDAGYKWMSTTTDGGITTAPLDVLDNLDLYGLRDFLGYGRKMITEGASSAIWEIKHAQDDLLNLTRRGNVSLYTADNPYHAPNGKSYPGVCARAGWHSTHYGQLKGSIEDRTEYRTLCLTRTGRIISD
;
A
#
# COMPACT_ATOMS: atom_id res chain seq x y z
N LEU A 1 -15.67 -0.62 -20.79
CA LEU A 1 -15.48 0.68 -20.14
C LEU A 1 -14.48 1.54 -20.92
N THR A 2 -14.67 2.85 -20.84
CA THR A 2 -13.74 3.84 -21.40
C THR A 2 -13.51 4.96 -20.39
N LEU A 3 -12.39 5.67 -20.49
CA LEU A 3 -12.08 6.81 -19.61
C LEU A 3 -13.18 7.88 -19.61
N LYS A 4 -13.89 8.06 -20.72
CA LYS A 4 -15.03 9.02 -20.82
C LYS A 4 -16.14 8.75 -19.81
N LYS A 5 -16.34 7.51 -19.38
CA LYS A 5 -17.35 7.14 -18.37
C LYS A 5 -17.00 7.61 -16.95
N PHE A 6 -15.73 7.97 -16.73
CA PHE A 6 -15.19 8.40 -15.44
C PHE A 6 -14.91 9.91 -15.39
N VAL A 7 -15.28 10.64 -16.43
CA VAL A 7 -15.20 12.10 -16.44
C VAL A 7 -16.29 12.66 -15.54
N ASP A 8 -15.89 13.48 -14.59
CA ASP A 8 -16.81 14.27 -13.80
C ASP A 8 -17.52 15.28 -14.71
N PRO A 9 -18.86 15.25 -14.79
CA PRO A 9 -19.60 16.11 -15.72
C PRO A 9 -19.50 17.61 -15.37
N THR A 10 -19.15 17.94 -14.13
CA THR A 10 -19.05 19.33 -13.66
C THR A 10 -17.67 19.91 -13.93
N THR A 11 -16.61 19.12 -13.66
CA THR A 11 -15.22 19.59 -13.76
C THR A 11 -14.53 19.20 -15.06
N GLY A 12 -15.08 18.24 -15.81
CA GLY A 12 -14.44 17.67 -17.01
C GLY A 12 -13.20 16.83 -16.70
N ILE A 13 -12.90 16.57 -15.42
CA ILE A 13 -11.70 15.86 -14.97
C ILE A 13 -12.04 14.41 -14.70
N ILE A 14 -11.10 13.51 -15.03
CA ILE A 14 -11.17 12.10 -14.63
C ILE A 14 -10.60 11.99 -13.23
N SER A 15 -11.45 11.62 -12.27
CA SER A 15 -10.97 11.32 -10.91
C SER A 15 -9.99 10.14 -10.95
N PRO A 16 -8.80 10.26 -10.38
CA PRO A 16 -7.87 9.12 -10.27
C PRO A 16 -8.37 8.06 -9.28
N MET A 17 -9.36 8.40 -8.44
CA MET A 17 -9.99 7.51 -7.49
C MET A 17 -11.53 7.56 -7.65
N PRO A 18 -12.08 7.04 -8.77
CA PRO A 18 -13.51 7.02 -8.94
C PRO A 18 -14.17 6.03 -7.99
N LEU A 19 -15.31 6.41 -7.46
CA LEU A 19 -16.15 5.56 -6.63
C LEU A 19 -16.90 4.55 -7.50
N PHE A 20 -16.17 3.57 -7.99
CA PHE A 20 -16.68 2.51 -8.88
C PHE A 20 -16.30 1.14 -8.35
N VAL A 21 -17.22 0.20 -8.44
CA VAL A 21 -17.01 -1.23 -8.26
C VAL A 21 -17.80 -1.95 -9.33
N GLY A 22 -17.18 -2.91 -10.03
CA GLY A 22 -17.85 -3.64 -11.11
C GLY A 22 -17.30 -5.03 -11.33
N CYS A 23 -18.15 -5.89 -11.86
CA CYS A 23 -17.84 -7.21 -12.36
C CYS A 23 -17.42 -7.08 -13.82
N CYS A 24 -16.18 -7.44 -14.14
CA CYS A 24 -15.57 -7.15 -15.43
C CYS A 24 -14.74 -8.30 -15.95
N ARG A 25 -14.56 -8.32 -17.28
CA ARG A 25 -13.52 -9.06 -17.99
C ARG A 25 -12.56 -8.06 -18.60
N PHE A 26 -11.32 -8.45 -18.85
CA PHE A 26 -10.33 -7.50 -19.34
C PHE A 26 -9.22 -8.12 -20.17
N GLU A 27 -8.56 -7.28 -20.97
CA GLU A 27 -7.40 -7.61 -21.78
C GLU A 27 -6.46 -6.39 -21.82
N PHE A 28 -5.21 -6.58 -21.44
CA PHE A 28 -4.13 -5.60 -21.60
C PHE A 28 -3.40 -5.79 -22.93
N PRO A 29 -2.78 -4.74 -23.48
CA PRO A 29 -1.78 -4.89 -24.53
C PRO A 29 -0.63 -5.80 -24.10
N ALA A 30 -0.10 -6.59 -25.02
CA ALA A 30 1.03 -7.50 -24.74
C ALA A 30 2.33 -6.77 -24.32
N THR A 31 2.39 -5.46 -24.55
CA THR A 31 3.52 -4.59 -24.15
C THR A 31 3.50 -4.18 -22.69
N VAL A 32 2.43 -4.47 -21.96
CA VAL A 32 2.33 -4.12 -20.53
C VAL A 32 3.10 -5.14 -19.70
N ASN A 33 4.13 -4.69 -19.00
CA ASN A 33 4.97 -5.56 -18.19
C ASN A 33 4.33 -5.98 -16.86
N GLN A 34 3.64 -5.04 -16.21
CA GLN A 34 3.01 -5.26 -14.90
C GLN A 34 1.53 -4.89 -15.00
N PRO A 35 0.64 -5.81 -15.39
CA PRO A 35 -0.80 -5.59 -15.37
C PRO A 35 -1.28 -5.24 -13.96
N CYS A 36 -2.32 -4.40 -13.85
CA CYS A 36 -2.73 -3.85 -12.56
C CYS A 36 -4.09 -4.38 -12.05
N LEU A 37 -4.75 -5.25 -12.80
CA LEU A 37 -6.04 -5.78 -12.41
C LEU A 37 -5.88 -7.14 -11.71
N PRO A 38 -6.33 -7.25 -10.44
CA PRO A 38 -6.17 -8.46 -9.65
C PRO A 38 -7.20 -9.52 -10.03
N VAL A 39 -6.75 -10.76 -10.14
CA VAL A 39 -7.60 -11.95 -10.29
C VAL A 39 -7.31 -12.89 -9.13
N PRO A 40 -8.33 -13.33 -8.38
CA PRO A 40 -8.15 -14.37 -7.35
C PRO A 40 -7.76 -15.70 -8.00
N PHE A 41 -6.68 -16.30 -7.52
CA PHE A 41 -6.22 -17.60 -7.97
C PHE A 41 -5.56 -18.35 -6.81
N ASP A 42 -6.05 -19.51 -6.49
CA ASP A 42 -5.54 -20.38 -5.41
C ASP A 42 -5.23 -19.63 -4.10
N GLY A 43 -6.22 -18.88 -3.60
CA GLY A 43 -6.11 -18.10 -2.35
C GLY A 43 -5.18 -16.88 -2.40
N SER A 44 -4.60 -16.58 -3.57
CA SER A 44 -3.73 -15.45 -3.83
C SER A 44 -4.32 -14.52 -4.89
N LEU A 45 -3.74 -13.32 -5.04
CA LEU A 45 -4.03 -12.43 -6.16
C LEU A 45 -2.92 -12.56 -7.20
N VAL A 46 -3.30 -12.81 -8.45
CA VAL A 46 -2.44 -12.75 -9.62
C VAL A 46 -2.84 -11.59 -10.52
N TYR A 47 -1.95 -11.13 -11.38
CA TYR A 47 -2.14 -9.99 -12.26
C TYR A 47 -1.87 -10.40 -13.71
N PRO A 48 -2.82 -11.10 -14.36
CA PRO A 48 -2.65 -11.57 -15.73
C PRO A 48 -2.87 -10.44 -16.74
N LEU A 49 -2.36 -10.63 -17.95
CA LEU A 49 -2.65 -9.73 -19.09
C LEU A 49 -4.12 -9.80 -19.53
N ARG A 50 -4.80 -10.93 -19.27
CA ARG A 50 -6.18 -11.15 -19.67
C ARG A 50 -6.93 -11.98 -18.63
N SER A 51 -8.20 -11.68 -18.44
CA SER A 51 -9.16 -12.53 -17.75
C SER A 51 -10.44 -12.62 -18.56
N ASP A 52 -10.79 -13.83 -18.96
CA ASP A 52 -12.09 -14.15 -19.59
C ASP A 52 -13.15 -14.45 -18.52
N ASP A 53 -12.72 -14.78 -17.32
CA ASP A 53 -13.59 -14.91 -16.16
C ASP A 53 -13.98 -13.55 -15.61
N GLU A 54 -15.18 -13.52 -15.02
CA GLU A 54 -15.73 -12.33 -14.38
C GLU A 54 -15.06 -12.09 -13.03
N VAL A 55 -14.43 -10.91 -12.88
CA VAL A 55 -13.76 -10.51 -11.66
C VAL A 55 -14.27 -9.16 -11.17
N TYR A 56 -14.36 -9.01 -9.85
CA TYR A 56 -14.74 -7.73 -9.25
C TYR A 56 -13.53 -6.79 -9.17
N LEU A 57 -13.69 -5.64 -9.79
CA LEU A 57 -12.65 -4.60 -9.90
C LEU A 57 -13.14 -3.30 -9.25
N ALA A 58 -12.19 -2.51 -8.75
CA ALA A 58 -12.47 -1.22 -8.15
C ALA A 58 -11.91 -0.06 -8.99
N GLY A 59 -12.51 1.10 -8.84
CA GLY A 59 -12.27 2.27 -9.67
C GLY A 59 -10.82 2.68 -9.87
N PRO A 60 -9.98 2.78 -8.82
CA PRO A 60 -8.57 3.18 -8.96
C PRO A 60 -7.78 2.27 -9.90
N GLU A 61 -7.94 0.96 -9.78
CA GLU A 61 -7.26 -0.03 -10.63
C GLU A 61 -7.83 -0.02 -12.06
N VAL A 62 -9.14 0.17 -12.20
CA VAL A 62 -9.81 0.28 -13.51
C VAL A 62 -9.30 1.51 -14.28
N ILE A 63 -9.18 2.67 -13.63
CA ILE A 63 -8.64 3.87 -14.27
C ILE A 63 -7.18 3.66 -14.68
N LEU A 64 -6.36 3.08 -13.82
CA LEU A 64 -4.98 2.77 -14.15
C LEU A 64 -4.91 1.84 -15.37
N ALA A 65 -5.69 0.75 -15.37
CA ALA A 65 -5.72 -0.21 -16.47
C ALA A 65 -6.13 0.45 -17.79
N LEU A 66 -7.16 1.29 -17.77
CA LEU A 66 -7.59 2.04 -18.97
C LEU A 66 -6.51 3.00 -19.49
N LYS A 67 -5.76 3.65 -18.60
CA LYS A 67 -4.62 4.50 -18.97
C LYS A 67 -3.43 3.69 -19.51
N MET A 68 -3.30 2.45 -19.07
CA MET A 68 -2.33 1.49 -19.61
C MET A 68 -2.78 0.83 -20.92
N GLY A 69 -3.95 1.23 -21.46
CA GLY A 69 -4.49 0.74 -22.73
C GLY A 69 -5.32 -0.54 -22.63
N ALA A 70 -5.70 -0.98 -21.44
CA ALA A 70 -6.53 -2.15 -21.28
C ALA A 70 -7.93 -1.97 -21.87
N LYS A 71 -8.46 -3.03 -22.47
CA LYS A 71 -9.87 -3.15 -22.84
C LYS A 71 -10.62 -3.80 -21.68
N ILE A 72 -11.65 -3.14 -21.16
CA ILE A 72 -12.44 -3.61 -20.02
C ILE A 72 -13.90 -3.75 -20.42
N TYR A 73 -14.43 -4.95 -20.27
CA TYR A 73 -15.83 -5.31 -20.53
C TYR A 73 -16.54 -5.43 -19.19
N CYS A 74 -17.38 -4.45 -18.86
CA CYS A 74 -18.15 -4.45 -17.63
C CYS A 74 -19.46 -5.19 -17.85
N VAL A 75 -19.68 -6.24 -17.09
CA VAL A 75 -20.93 -7.03 -17.08
C VAL A 75 -21.95 -6.32 -16.19
N GLU A 76 -21.53 -5.95 -15.00
CA GLU A 76 -22.33 -5.21 -14.04
C GLU A 76 -21.42 -4.24 -13.28
N GLY A 77 -21.90 -3.03 -12.98
CA GLY A 77 -21.07 -2.07 -12.28
C GLY A 77 -21.87 -0.95 -11.63
N TYR A 78 -21.36 -0.48 -10.52
CA TYR A 78 -21.96 0.54 -9.68
C TYR A 78 -21.05 1.75 -9.57
N PHE A 79 -21.55 2.92 -10.00
CA PHE A 79 -20.97 4.20 -9.66
C PHE A 79 -21.59 4.67 -8.36
N LEU A 80 -20.78 4.78 -7.33
CA LEU A 80 -21.21 5.21 -6.02
C LEU A 80 -21.19 6.74 -5.96
N ARG A 81 -22.23 7.33 -5.42
CA ARG A 81 -22.27 8.76 -5.15
C ARG A 81 -21.76 9.04 -3.75
N PRO A 82 -20.87 10.02 -3.58
CA PRO A 82 -20.51 10.46 -2.24
C PRO A 82 -21.74 10.98 -1.52
N LEU A 83 -21.83 10.72 -0.22
CA LEU A 83 -22.85 11.32 0.60
C LEU A 83 -22.60 12.82 0.71
N LEU A 84 -23.68 13.60 0.55
CA LEU A 84 -23.66 15.03 0.79
C LEU A 84 -24.32 15.31 2.16
N HIS A 85 -23.70 16.18 2.92
CA HIS A 85 -24.24 16.68 4.18
C HIS A 85 -24.38 18.20 4.10
N PRO A 86 -25.38 18.79 4.80
CA PRO A 86 -25.43 20.22 4.98
C PRO A 86 -24.13 20.71 5.63
N ASP A 87 -23.62 21.82 5.11
CA ASP A 87 -22.51 22.54 5.76
C ASP A 87 -23.00 23.04 7.14
N PRO A 88 -22.29 22.73 8.25
CA PRO A 88 -22.68 23.19 9.56
C PRO A 88 -22.78 24.71 9.69
N GLU A 89 -22.01 25.47 8.92
CA GLU A 89 -21.98 26.93 8.92
C GLU A 89 -22.97 27.53 7.92
N ASN A 90 -23.37 26.77 6.88
CA ASN A 90 -24.34 27.17 5.89
C ASN A 90 -25.23 25.99 5.47
N PRO A 91 -26.35 25.76 6.16
CA PRO A 91 -27.25 24.62 5.90
C PRO A 91 -27.84 24.55 4.48
N LEU A 92 -27.77 25.64 3.72
CA LEU A 92 -28.19 25.66 2.30
C LEU A 92 -27.11 25.12 1.35
N ARG A 93 -25.89 24.97 1.85
CA ARG A 93 -24.78 24.38 1.12
C ARG A 93 -24.64 22.90 1.45
N MET A 94 -24.54 22.08 0.43
CA MET A 94 -24.29 20.66 0.58
C MET A 94 -22.82 20.36 0.29
N ASP A 95 -22.11 19.93 1.29
CA ASP A 95 -20.70 19.52 1.15
C ASP A 95 -20.57 17.99 1.09
N LEU A 96 -19.46 17.52 0.47
CA LEU A 96 -19.12 16.11 0.45
C LEU A 96 -18.90 15.61 1.87
N SER A 97 -19.57 14.50 2.21
CA SER A 97 -19.31 13.80 3.46
C SER A 97 -17.96 13.10 3.43
N TYR A 98 -17.03 13.63 4.19
CA TYR A 98 -15.77 12.98 4.52
C TYR A 98 -15.85 12.36 5.91
N SER A 99 -16.78 11.42 6.09
CA SER A 99 -17.11 10.84 7.40
C SER A 99 -15.89 10.35 8.21
N MET A 100 -14.83 9.92 7.53
CA MET A 100 -13.59 9.48 8.17
C MET A 100 -12.51 10.56 8.25
N ARG A 101 -12.71 11.72 7.63
CA ARG A 101 -11.69 12.78 7.56
C ARG A 101 -11.36 13.32 8.93
N VAL A 102 -12.36 13.73 9.68
CA VAL A 102 -12.17 14.35 11.03
C VAL A 102 -11.46 13.40 11.99
N PRO A 103 -11.93 12.16 12.23
CA PRO A 103 -11.24 11.25 13.13
C PRO A 103 -9.84 10.83 12.64
N VAL A 104 -9.64 10.64 11.34
CA VAL A 104 -8.31 10.31 10.79
C VAL A 104 -7.33 11.45 10.98
N MET A 105 -7.72 12.69 10.68
CA MET A 105 -6.85 13.85 10.87
C MET A 105 -6.54 14.09 12.36
N ALA A 106 -7.50 13.92 13.24
CA ALA A 106 -7.27 14.04 14.69
C ALA A 106 -6.23 13.00 15.17
N LEU A 107 -6.37 11.73 14.77
CA LEU A 107 -5.41 10.68 15.12
C LEU A 107 -4.00 10.94 14.57
N ILE A 108 -3.89 11.44 13.33
CA ILE A 108 -2.60 11.76 12.72
C ILE A 108 -1.93 12.92 13.44
N ARG A 109 -2.69 13.97 13.80
CA ARG A 109 -2.17 15.13 14.55
C ARG A 109 -1.69 14.72 15.93
N GLU A 110 -2.50 13.98 16.68
CA GLU A 110 -2.11 13.51 18.02
C GLU A 110 -0.90 12.59 17.97
N ARG A 111 -0.80 11.72 16.95
CA ARG A 111 0.38 10.90 16.75
C ARG A 111 1.63 11.73 16.45
N ALA A 112 1.52 12.76 15.63
CA ALA A 112 2.63 13.68 15.35
C ALA A 112 3.05 14.45 16.61
N ARG A 113 2.08 14.88 17.44
CA ARG A 113 2.31 15.52 18.73
C ARG A 113 3.02 14.58 19.70
N ALA A 114 2.52 13.36 19.88
CA ALA A 114 3.13 12.35 20.76
C ALA A 114 4.57 12.03 20.32
N LYS A 115 4.82 11.90 19.02
CA LYS A 115 6.16 11.70 18.46
C LYS A 115 7.12 12.84 18.81
N LYS A 116 6.62 14.10 18.78
CA LYS A 116 7.43 15.28 19.08
C LYS A 116 7.72 15.42 20.59
N LEU A 117 6.74 15.11 21.43
CA LEU A 117 6.83 15.31 22.90
C LEU A 117 7.47 14.13 23.63
N CYS A 118 7.11 12.90 23.24
CA CYS A 118 7.47 11.67 23.96
C CYS A 118 8.47 10.81 23.20
N GLY A 119 8.75 11.13 21.93
CA GLY A 119 9.69 10.39 21.09
C GLY A 119 9.05 9.30 20.22
N ASN A 120 9.84 8.78 19.26
CA ASN A 120 9.37 7.84 18.22
C ASN A 120 9.00 6.44 18.72
N LYS A 121 9.37 6.09 19.94
CA LYS A 121 9.16 4.75 20.53
C LYS A 121 8.42 4.85 21.87
N SER A 122 7.68 5.94 22.09
CA SER A 122 6.87 6.08 23.30
C SER A 122 5.62 5.21 23.21
N MET A 123 5.11 4.82 24.36
CA MET A 123 3.87 4.04 24.47
C MET A 123 2.68 4.77 23.83
N GLU A 124 2.59 6.08 24.00
CA GLU A 124 1.55 6.94 23.45
C GLU A 124 1.59 6.94 21.91
N GLN A 125 2.79 7.06 21.35
CA GLN A 125 2.97 7.03 19.88
C GLN A 125 2.60 5.67 19.29
N ASP A 126 2.98 4.58 19.96
CA ASP A 126 2.68 3.22 19.52
C ASP A 126 1.18 2.91 19.64
N GLN A 127 0.52 3.40 20.68
CA GLN A 127 -0.91 3.27 20.88
C GLN A 127 -1.71 4.02 19.80
N LEU A 128 -1.34 5.27 19.51
CA LEU A 128 -1.96 6.05 18.41
C LEU A 128 -1.71 5.43 17.04
N LYS A 129 -0.53 4.86 16.81
CA LYS A 129 -0.23 4.09 15.60
C LYS A 129 -1.14 2.85 15.47
N LEU A 130 -1.35 2.14 16.58
CA LEU A 130 -2.25 0.99 16.62
C LEU A 130 -3.68 1.41 16.25
N TRP A 131 -4.17 2.51 16.77
CA TRP A 131 -5.51 3.03 16.45
C TRP A 131 -5.64 3.43 14.99
N CYS A 132 -4.66 4.14 14.42
CA CYS A 132 -4.65 4.45 12.99
C CYS A 132 -4.74 3.19 12.13
N ASN A 133 -3.98 2.15 12.46
CA ASN A 133 -3.99 0.89 11.73
C ASN A 133 -5.30 0.11 11.93
N ALA A 134 -5.83 0.12 13.15
CA ALA A 134 -7.09 -0.55 13.50
C ALA A 134 -8.29 0.06 12.77
N LEU A 135 -8.25 1.35 12.45
CA LEU A 135 -9.33 2.04 11.77
C LEU A 135 -9.62 1.39 10.41
N TYR A 136 -8.58 1.16 9.59
CA TYR A 136 -8.72 0.43 8.33
C TYR A 136 -9.26 -1.00 8.55
N GLY A 137 -8.71 -1.72 9.53
CA GLY A 137 -9.16 -3.07 9.87
C GLY A 137 -10.64 -3.13 10.27
N LYS A 138 -11.14 -2.07 10.94
CA LYS A 138 -12.55 -1.96 11.32
C LYS A 138 -13.48 -1.69 10.13
N LEU A 139 -13.02 -0.98 9.09
CA LEU A 139 -13.76 -0.82 7.84
C LEU A 139 -13.97 -2.16 7.13
N ALA A 140 -13.01 -3.06 7.19
CA ALA A 140 -13.06 -4.39 6.57
C ALA A 140 -13.53 -5.49 7.53
N GLN A 141 -13.95 -5.17 8.76
CA GLN A 141 -14.35 -6.17 9.75
C GLN A 141 -15.59 -6.94 9.27
N SER A 142 -15.63 -8.25 9.51
CA SER A 142 -16.72 -9.16 9.12
C SER A 142 -16.82 -9.51 7.62
N VAL A 143 -15.96 -8.94 6.76
CA VAL A 143 -15.99 -9.26 5.31
C VAL A 143 -15.43 -10.67 5.03
N THR A 144 -14.49 -11.15 5.83
CA THR A 144 -13.74 -12.40 5.59
C THR A 144 -14.07 -13.54 6.53
N GLY A 145 -15.20 -13.49 7.26
CA GLY A 145 -15.62 -14.54 8.17
C GLY A 145 -14.64 -14.83 9.33
N LYS A 146 -13.84 -13.84 9.73
CA LYS A 146 -12.90 -13.99 10.86
C LYS A 146 -13.63 -14.33 12.14
N ARG A 147 -13.00 -15.15 12.97
CA ARG A 147 -13.47 -15.49 14.32
C ARG A 147 -12.58 -14.85 15.37
N ALA A 148 -13.15 -14.52 16.52
CA ALA A 148 -12.45 -14.01 17.67
C ALA A 148 -12.81 -14.80 18.91
N TRP A 149 -11.86 -14.93 19.84
CA TRP A 149 -12.14 -15.56 21.13
C TRP A 149 -12.99 -14.63 21.98
N ARG A 150 -14.15 -15.11 22.41
CA ARG A 150 -15.05 -14.42 23.34
C ARG A 150 -14.81 -14.93 24.75
N ILE A 151 -14.24 -14.10 25.61
CA ILE A 151 -13.93 -14.45 27.00
C ILE A 151 -15.20 -14.85 27.76
N ALA A 152 -16.29 -14.09 27.56
CA ALA A 152 -17.57 -14.37 28.23
C ALA A 152 -18.17 -15.74 27.90
N HIS A 153 -17.92 -16.25 26.71
CA HIS A 153 -18.48 -17.55 26.25
C HIS A 153 -17.39 -18.63 26.15
N GLN A 154 -16.14 -18.30 26.44
CA GLN A 154 -14.98 -19.20 26.31
C GLN A 154 -14.95 -19.97 24.97
N ALA A 155 -15.30 -19.28 23.89
CA ALA A 155 -15.45 -19.88 22.57
C ALA A 155 -14.94 -18.95 21.46
N MET A 156 -14.55 -19.57 20.33
CA MET A 156 -14.29 -18.83 19.09
C MET A 156 -15.61 -18.53 18.39
N GLU A 157 -15.94 -17.27 18.27
CA GLU A 157 -17.18 -16.81 17.63
C GLU A 157 -16.89 -15.98 16.38
N ALA A 158 -17.87 -15.94 15.48
CA ALA A 158 -17.77 -15.08 14.30
C ALA A 158 -17.64 -13.60 14.72
N LEU A 159 -16.67 -12.92 14.17
CA LEU A 159 -16.48 -11.50 14.41
C LEU A 159 -17.51 -10.71 13.59
N GLY A 160 -18.54 -10.20 14.26
CA GLY A 160 -19.56 -9.36 13.63
C GLY A 160 -19.01 -8.04 13.08
N PRO A 161 -19.84 -7.29 12.34
CA PRO A 161 -19.44 -5.98 11.81
C PRO A 161 -19.16 -5.00 12.95
N SER A 162 -18.27 -4.04 12.70
CA SER A 162 -18.05 -2.89 13.58
C SER A 162 -19.05 -1.78 13.25
N ALA A 163 -19.18 -0.80 14.12
CA ALA A 163 -20.01 0.39 13.88
C ALA A 163 -19.60 1.20 12.64
N ILE A 164 -18.36 1.04 12.16
CA ILE A 164 -17.81 1.73 11.00
C ILE A 164 -17.49 0.79 9.84
N THR A 165 -17.98 -0.45 9.87
CA THR A 165 -17.75 -1.39 8.77
C THR A 165 -18.30 -0.84 7.46
N ASN A 166 -17.43 -0.65 6.48
CA ASN A 166 -17.73 -0.19 5.14
C ASN A 166 -16.81 -0.89 4.13
N PRO A 167 -17.25 -2.05 3.62
CA PRO A 167 -16.42 -2.86 2.72
C PRO A 167 -16.00 -2.12 1.45
N VAL A 168 -16.86 -1.24 0.95
CA VAL A 168 -16.57 -0.45 -0.27
C VAL A 168 -15.41 0.51 -0.02
N THR A 169 -15.44 1.24 1.09
CA THR A 169 -14.32 2.13 1.46
C THR A 169 -13.03 1.32 1.67
N ALA A 170 -13.09 0.18 2.35
CA ALA A 170 -11.94 -0.69 2.53
C ALA A 170 -11.38 -1.20 1.19
N CYS A 171 -12.25 -1.59 0.26
CA CYS A 171 -11.89 -2.01 -1.09
C CYS A 171 -11.21 -0.87 -1.87
N LEU A 172 -11.76 0.34 -1.84
CA LEU A 172 -11.19 1.50 -2.51
C LEU A 172 -9.82 1.88 -1.96
N ILE A 173 -9.61 1.80 -0.63
CA ILE A 173 -8.29 2.04 -0.01
C ILE A 173 -7.27 1.04 -0.54
N THR A 174 -7.56 -0.26 -0.47
CA THR A 174 -6.62 -1.29 -0.95
C THR A 174 -6.37 -1.22 -2.44
N SER A 175 -7.40 -0.98 -3.23
CA SER A 175 -7.31 -0.78 -4.67
C SER A 175 -6.42 0.43 -5.02
N THR A 176 -6.57 1.55 -4.30
CA THR A 176 -5.71 2.72 -4.49
C THR A 176 -4.25 2.40 -4.21
N VAL A 177 -3.95 1.73 -3.10
CA VAL A 177 -2.58 1.34 -2.76
C VAL A 177 -1.97 0.42 -3.82
N ARG A 178 -2.73 -0.59 -4.28
CA ARG A 178 -2.27 -1.48 -5.36
C ARG A 178 -2.04 -0.72 -6.66
N ALA A 179 -2.97 0.17 -7.05
CA ALA A 179 -2.82 0.99 -8.25
C ALA A 179 -1.55 1.84 -8.21
N VAL A 180 -1.25 2.48 -7.07
CA VAL A 180 -0.03 3.29 -6.89
C VAL A 180 1.23 2.44 -7.02
N LEU A 181 1.28 1.29 -6.34
CA LEU A 181 2.44 0.41 -6.39
C LEU A 181 2.68 -0.15 -7.79
N LEU A 182 1.62 -0.59 -8.47
CA LEU A 182 1.73 -1.14 -9.83
C LEU A 182 2.05 -0.05 -10.87
N ALA A 183 1.51 1.16 -10.70
CA ALA A 183 1.92 2.31 -11.51
C ALA A 183 3.41 2.63 -11.33
N ALA A 184 3.88 2.64 -10.09
CA ALA A 184 5.29 2.87 -9.78
C ALA A 184 6.20 1.76 -10.36
N MET A 185 5.79 0.49 -10.24
CA MET A 185 6.55 -0.65 -10.79
C MET A 185 6.74 -0.51 -12.31
N ASN A 186 5.69 -0.17 -13.06
CA ASN A 186 5.77 0.04 -14.50
C ASN A 186 6.69 1.22 -14.83
N GLN A 187 6.47 2.40 -14.22
CA GLN A 187 7.24 3.59 -14.53
C GLN A 187 8.71 3.51 -14.07
N VAL A 188 9.00 2.82 -12.97
CA VAL A 188 10.38 2.49 -12.55
C VAL A 188 11.06 1.61 -13.59
N HIS A 189 10.36 0.60 -14.11
CA HIS A 189 10.87 -0.25 -15.18
C HIS A 189 11.12 0.56 -16.45
N ASP A 190 10.17 1.41 -16.87
CA ASP A 190 10.29 2.26 -18.05
C ASP A 190 11.46 3.26 -17.93
N ALA A 191 11.78 3.68 -16.70
CA ALA A 191 12.95 4.51 -16.39
C ALA A 191 14.28 3.72 -16.34
N GLY A 192 14.28 2.42 -16.62
CA GLY A 192 15.46 1.56 -16.67
C GLY A 192 15.91 1.00 -15.30
N TYR A 193 15.11 1.17 -14.24
CA TYR A 193 15.38 0.65 -12.91
C TYR A 193 14.58 -0.65 -12.63
N LYS A 194 14.90 -1.31 -11.51
CA LYS A 194 14.28 -2.55 -11.09
C LYS A 194 13.42 -2.34 -9.84
N TRP A 195 12.26 -2.96 -9.82
CA TRP A 195 11.45 -3.14 -8.63
C TRP A 195 11.59 -4.59 -8.15
N MET A 196 12.23 -4.78 -7.00
CA MET A 196 12.68 -6.09 -6.54
C MET A 196 11.63 -6.83 -5.71
N SER A 197 10.86 -6.09 -4.90
CA SER A 197 9.90 -6.69 -3.98
C SER A 197 8.83 -5.68 -3.61
N THR A 198 7.61 -6.14 -3.41
CA THR A 198 6.47 -5.35 -2.95
C THR A 198 5.95 -5.91 -1.64
N THR A 199 5.70 -5.03 -0.69
CA THR A 199 4.98 -5.31 0.55
C THR A 199 3.59 -4.66 0.52
N THR A 200 2.93 -4.52 1.67
CA THR A 200 1.55 -4.03 1.75
C THR A 200 1.36 -2.63 1.14
N ASP A 201 2.29 -1.72 1.41
CA ASP A 201 2.20 -0.28 1.11
C ASP A 201 3.54 0.32 0.65
N GLY A 202 4.47 -0.52 0.23
CA GLY A 202 5.78 -0.10 -0.23
C GLY A 202 6.54 -1.20 -0.93
N GLY A 203 7.80 -0.96 -1.27
CA GLY A 203 8.64 -1.93 -1.95
C GLY A 203 10.13 -1.63 -1.85
N ILE A 204 10.89 -2.47 -2.49
CA ILE A 204 12.34 -2.34 -2.66
C ILE A 204 12.60 -2.08 -4.14
N THR A 205 13.31 -1.02 -4.43
CA THR A 205 13.65 -0.64 -5.80
C THR A 205 15.09 -0.15 -5.88
N THR A 206 15.69 -0.29 -7.06
CA THR A 206 16.99 0.31 -7.39
C THR A 206 16.87 1.77 -7.84
N ALA A 207 15.64 2.28 -8.05
CA ALA A 207 15.41 3.66 -8.44
C ALA A 207 15.76 4.61 -7.30
N PRO A 208 16.56 5.65 -7.54
CA PRO A 208 16.83 6.68 -6.56
C PRO A 208 15.59 7.55 -6.29
N LEU A 209 15.63 8.32 -5.20
CA LEU A 209 14.47 9.09 -4.75
C LEU A 209 14.02 10.15 -5.77
N ASP A 210 14.94 10.81 -6.43
CA ASP A 210 14.65 11.81 -7.44
C ASP A 210 13.88 11.20 -8.63
N VAL A 211 14.20 9.98 -9.04
CA VAL A 211 13.41 9.26 -10.05
C VAL A 211 12.02 8.97 -9.51
N LEU A 212 11.89 8.39 -8.30
CA LEU A 212 10.59 8.11 -7.68
C LEU A 212 9.74 9.38 -7.52
N ASP A 213 10.39 10.49 -7.16
CA ASP A 213 9.73 11.78 -6.99
C ASP A 213 9.28 12.41 -8.30
N ASN A 214 9.77 11.99 -9.44
CA ASN A 214 9.36 12.46 -10.76
C ASN A 214 8.36 11.54 -11.47
N LEU A 215 8.01 10.38 -10.91
CA LEU A 215 6.98 9.51 -11.48
C LEU A 215 5.61 10.18 -11.41
N ASP A 216 4.91 10.25 -12.53
CA ASP A 216 3.53 10.76 -12.63
C ASP A 216 2.50 9.81 -12.01
N LEU A 217 2.79 8.51 -11.98
CA LEU A 217 1.91 7.45 -11.51
C LEU A 217 0.54 7.47 -12.22
N TYR A 218 0.57 7.78 -13.51
CA TYR A 218 -0.63 7.92 -14.33
C TYR A 218 -1.65 8.94 -13.74
N GLY A 219 -1.14 10.02 -13.12
CA GLY A 219 -1.93 11.10 -12.49
C GLY A 219 -2.34 10.82 -11.04
N LEU A 220 -1.94 9.68 -10.46
CA LEU A 220 -2.19 9.39 -9.02
C LEU A 220 -1.30 10.23 -8.11
N ARG A 221 -0.14 10.70 -8.61
CA ARG A 221 0.81 11.49 -7.82
C ARG A 221 0.19 12.76 -7.24
N ASP A 222 -0.46 13.56 -8.07
CA ASP A 222 -1.04 14.83 -7.63
C ASP A 222 -2.17 14.62 -6.63
N PHE A 223 -2.99 13.59 -6.85
CA PHE A 223 -4.04 13.20 -5.93
C PHE A 223 -3.49 12.82 -4.55
N LEU A 224 -2.47 11.97 -4.51
CA LEU A 224 -1.82 11.56 -3.26
C LEU A 224 -1.07 12.73 -2.59
N GLY A 225 -0.38 13.55 -3.38
CA GLY A 225 0.31 14.74 -2.93
C GLY A 225 -0.66 15.75 -2.29
N TYR A 226 -1.83 15.93 -2.89
CA TYR A 226 -2.89 16.74 -2.31
C TYR A 226 -3.38 16.17 -0.97
N GLY A 227 -3.67 14.86 -0.93
CA GLY A 227 -4.03 14.18 0.31
C GLY A 227 -2.95 14.33 1.39
N ARG A 228 -1.69 14.21 1.00
CA ARG A 228 -0.56 14.41 1.92
C ARG A 228 -0.48 15.83 2.46
N LYS A 229 -0.64 16.84 1.61
CA LYS A 229 -0.73 18.25 2.04
C LYS A 229 -1.85 18.47 3.04
N MET A 230 -3.01 17.88 2.82
CA MET A 230 -4.14 18.01 3.75
C MET A 230 -3.82 17.45 5.12
N ILE A 231 -3.28 16.23 5.22
CA ILE A 231 -2.98 15.59 6.51
C ILE A 231 -1.75 16.16 7.21
N THR A 232 -0.87 16.87 6.49
CA THR A 232 0.32 17.54 7.04
C THR A 232 0.15 19.04 7.17
N GLU A 233 -1.06 19.57 6.99
CA GLU A 233 -1.37 21.02 7.09
C GLU A 233 -0.49 21.87 6.16
N GLY A 234 -0.23 21.34 4.96
CA GLY A 234 0.59 22.01 3.96
C GLY A 234 2.09 21.74 4.05
N ALA A 235 2.57 21.09 5.12
CA ALA A 235 4.01 20.92 5.36
C ALA A 235 4.71 20.00 4.34
N SER A 236 3.99 19.06 3.71
CA SER A 236 4.58 18.13 2.75
C SER A 236 3.57 17.63 1.72
N SER A 237 4.04 17.47 0.48
CA SER A 237 3.34 16.72 -0.58
C SER A 237 4.05 15.41 -0.94
N ALA A 238 5.14 15.06 -0.24
CA ALA A 238 5.92 13.85 -0.51
C ALA A 238 5.08 12.60 -0.27
N ILE A 239 4.95 11.77 -1.29
CA ILE A 239 4.19 10.51 -1.21
C ILE A 239 5.07 9.32 -0.82
N TRP A 240 6.39 9.44 -1.04
CA TRP A 240 7.36 8.40 -0.69
C TRP A 240 8.05 8.70 0.64
N GLU A 241 8.21 7.66 1.45
CA GLU A 241 9.01 7.68 2.66
C GLU A 241 10.14 6.64 2.50
N ILE A 242 11.40 7.10 2.47
CA ILE A 242 12.54 6.20 2.48
C ILE A 242 12.83 5.81 3.93
N LYS A 243 12.61 4.54 4.24
CA LYS A 243 12.93 3.95 5.55
C LYS A 243 14.37 3.45 5.61
N HIS A 244 14.83 2.89 4.51
CA HIS A 244 16.17 2.31 4.39
C HIS A 244 16.70 2.60 2.99
N ALA A 245 17.97 2.99 2.89
CA ALA A 245 18.74 3.02 1.66
C ALA A 245 19.99 2.17 1.89
N GLN A 246 20.36 1.36 0.90
CA GLN A 246 21.49 0.44 0.97
C GLN A 246 22.03 0.29 -0.45
N ASP A 247 23.34 0.16 -0.61
CA ASP A 247 23.96 -0.19 -1.88
C ASP A 247 24.08 -1.71 -2.07
N ASP A 248 23.94 -2.46 -0.98
CA ASP A 248 23.99 -3.91 -0.97
C ASP A 248 22.90 -4.52 -0.09
N LEU A 249 21.95 -5.21 -0.72
CA LEU A 249 20.82 -5.86 -0.07
C LEU A 249 20.52 -7.21 -0.71
N LEU A 250 20.56 -8.27 0.10
CA LEU A 250 20.02 -9.56 -0.29
C LEU A 250 18.53 -9.63 0.04
N ASN A 251 17.69 -9.83 -0.97
CA ASN A 251 16.26 -10.02 -0.84
C ASN A 251 15.90 -11.47 -1.20
N LEU A 252 15.56 -12.27 -0.20
CA LEU A 252 15.22 -13.70 -0.37
C LEU A 252 13.71 -13.90 -0.51
N THR A 253 12.93 -13.16 0.27
CA THR A 253 11.47 -13.20 0.27
C THR A 253 10.93 -11.79 0.43
N ARG A 254 9.61 -11.61 0.27
CA ARG A 254 8.94 -10.29 0.45
C ARG A 254 9.28 -9.58 1.77
N ARG A 255 9.63 -10.34 2.81
CA ARG A 255 10.00 -9.82 4.14
C ARG A 255 11.27 -10.46 4.68
N GLY A 256 12.02 -11.15 3.84
CA GLY A 256 13.30 -11.76 4.16
C GLY A 256 14.43 -11.01 3.48
N ASN A 257 14.89 -9.93 4.13
CA ASN A 257 15.92 -9.05 3.59
C ASN A 257 17.07 -8.93 4.56
N VAL A 258 18.31 -8.97 4.08
CA VAL A 258 19.52 -8.75 4.88
C VAL A 258 20.52 -7.91 4.11
N SER A 259 21.06 -6.89 4.77
CA SER A 259 22.20 -6.11 4.31
C SER A 259 23.46 -6.45 5.12
N LEU A 260 24.62 -6.04 4.63
CA LEU A 260 25.87 -6.16 5.37
C LEU A 260 26.03 -5.07 6.47
N TYR A 261 25.22 -4.03 6.42
CA TYR A 261 25.27 -2.92 7.37
C TYR A 261 24.57 -3.26 8.69
N THR A 262 25.00 -2.64 9.77
CA THR A 262 24.45 -2.80 11.13
C THR A 262 24.13 -1.42 11.73
N ALA A 263 23.60 -1.39 12.95
CA ALA A 263 23.40 -0.13 13.68
C ALA A 263 24.73 0.55 14.02
N ASP A 264 25.76 -0.24 14.30
CA ASP A 264 27.11 0.23 14.68
C ASP A 264 27.97 0.57 13.46
N ASN A 265 27.65 0.00 12.30
CA ASN A 265 28.27 0.28 11.01
C ASN A 265 27.19 0.56 9.95
N PRO A 266 26.57 1.77 9.97
CA PRO A 266 25.49 2.11 9.07
C PRO A 266 25.98 2.40 7.65
N TYR A 267 25.08 2.24 6.67
CA TYR A 267 25.31 2.75 5.32
C TYR A 267 25.24 4.28 5.31
N HIS A 268 26.24 4.91 4.76
CA HIS A 268 26.28 6.36 4.53
C HIS A 268 25.91 6.66 3.09
N ALA A 269 24.69 7.14 2.90
CA ALA A 269 24.19 7.45 1.57
C ALA A 269 24.80 8.77 1.01
N PRO A 270 24.87 8.93 -0.31
CA PRO A 270 25.40 10.15 -0.93
C PRO A 270 24.66 11.43 -0.53
N ASN A 271 23.42 11.34 -0.08
CA ASN A 271 22.64 12.47 0.43
C ASN A 271 22.99 12.90 1.87
N GLY A 272 24.05 12.36 2.45
CA GLY A 272 24.52 12.65 3.80
C GLY A 272 23.74 11.96 4.93
N LYS A 273 22.74 11.14 4.62
CA LYS A 273 22.00 10.38 5.62
C LYS A 273 22.65 9.04 5.88
N SER A 274 22.61 8.62 7.15
CA SER A 274 23.05 7.29 7.58
C SER A 274 21.85 6.38 7.81
N TYR A 275 21.92 5.17 7.30
CA TYR A 275 20.87 4.16 7.42
C TYR A 275 21.44 2.92 8.13
N PRO A 276 20.84 2.47 9.23
CA PRO A 276 21.20 1.22 9.86
C PRO A 276 20.89 0.06 8.91
N GLY A 277 21.59 -1.04 9.11
CA GLY A 277 21.40 -2.23 8.30
C GLY A 277 19.98 -2.79 8.38
N VAL A 278 19.51 -3.38 7.30
CA VAL A 278 18.24 -4.08 7.22
C VAL A 278 18.42 -5.53 7.64
N CYS A 279 17.57 -6.00 8.56
CA CYS A 279 17.44 -7.39 8.90
C CYS A 279 15.96 -7.71 9.11
N ALA A 280 15.30 -8.20 8.08
CA ALA A 280 13.90 -8.65 8.13
C ALA A 280 13.87 -10.17 8.04
N ARG A 281 13.11 -10.83 8.91
CA ARG A 281 13.15 -12.28 9.14
C ARG A 281 11.91 -13.06 8.72
N ALA A 282 10.90 -12.43 8.15
CA ALA A 282 9.66 -13.14 7.85
C ALA A 282 9.90 -14.33 6.92
N GLY A 283 9.51 -15.51 7.36
CA GLY A 283 9.75 -16.77 6.66
C GLY A 283 11.12 -17.42 6.95
N TRP A 284 11.90 -16.91 7.91
CA TRP A 284 13.18 -17.47 8.28
C TRP A 284 13.12 -18.22 9.62
N HIS A 285 13.92 -19.28 9.72
CA HIS A 285 13.98 -20.08 10.93
C HIS A 285 14.56 -19.28 12.12
N SER A 286 14.01 -19.47 13.31
CA SER A 286 14.41 -18.73 14.51
C SER A 286 15.88 -18.84 14.89
N THR A 287 16.51 -19.97 14.57
CA THR A 287 17.94 -20.23 14.82
C THR A 287 18.87 -19.34 14.01
N HIS A 288 18.46 -18.93 12.80
CA HIS A 288 19.27 -18.06 11.95
C HIS A 288 19.09 -16.56 12.26
N TYR A 289 18.08 -16.22 13.08
CA TYR A 289 17.80 -14.83 13.40
C TYR A 289 18.86 -14.18 14.30
N GLY A 290 19.50 -14.97 15.16
CA GLY A 290 20.62 -14.51 15.96
C GLY A 290 21.79 -14.09 15.09
N GLN A 291 22.15 -14.89 14.10
CA GLN A 291 23.21 -14.60 13.13
C GLN A 291 22.91 -13.35 12.31
N LEU A 292 21.65 -13.16 11.89
CA LEU A 292 21.25 -11.99 11.12
C LEU A 292 21.30 -10.67 11.90
N LYS A 293 21.18 -10.73 13.23
CA LYS A 293 21.35 -9.58 14.11
C LYS A 293 22.78 -9.39 14.58
N GLY A 294 23.65 -10.35 14.29
CA GLY A 294 25.03 -10.37 14.71
C GLY A 294 25.93 -9.39 13.96
N SER A 295 27.20 -9.68 13.98
CA SER A 295 28.25 -8.90 13.33
C SER A 295 28.11 -8.89 11.80
N ILE A 296 28.92 -8.09 11.12
CA ILE A 296 29.03 -8.11 9.66
C ILE A 296 29.50 -9.47 9.17
N GLU A 297 30.40 -10.12 9.90
CA GLU A 297 30.93 -11.45 9.60
C GLU A 297 29.80 -12.48 9.62
N ASP A 298 28.96 -12.51 10.67
CA ASP A 298 27.81 -13.41 10.78
C ASP A 298 26.84 -13.23 9.62
N ARG A 299 26.57 -11.98 9.24
CA ARG A 299 25.68 -11.66 8.11
C ARG A 299 26.30 -12.08 6.79
N THR A 300 27.60 -11.91 6.61
CA THR A 300 28.33 -12.33 5.41
C THR A 300 28.29 -13.83 5.26
N GLU A 301 28.56 -14.57 6.33
CA GLU A 301 28.47 -16.03 6.33
C GLU A 301 27.06 -16.50 5.98
N TYR A 302 26.04 -15.92 6.62
CA TYR A 302 24.66 -16.27 6.33
C TYR A 302 24.25 -15.98 4.90
N ARG A 303 24.63 -14.81 4.34
CA ARG A 303 24.40 -14.49 2.93
C ARG A 303 25.06 -15.50 1.99
N THR A 304 26.28 -15.90 2.29
CA THR A 304 26.99 -16.91 1.51
C THR A 304 26.25 -18.24 1.54
N LEU A 305 25.79 -18.68 2.73
CA LEU A 305 24.95 -19.87 2.86
C LEU A 305 23.65 -19.78 2.08
N CYS A 306 22.98 -18.62 2.09
CA CYS A 306 21.77 -18.39 1.32
C CYS A 306 22.02 -18.50 -0.17
N LEU A 307 23.08 -17.89 -0.69
CA LEU A 307 23.43 -17.93 -2.11
C LEU A 307 23.85 -19.33 -2.59
N THR A 308 24.48 -20.11 -1.73
CA THR A 308 24.93 -21.48 -2.07
C THR A 308 23.83 -22.53 -1.95
N ARG A 309 22.78 -22.26 -1.18
CA ARG A 309 21.64 -23.16 -0.94
C ARG A 309 20.33 -22.66 -1.56
N THR A 310 20.42 -21.95 -2.66
CA THR A 310 19.22 -21.48 -3.39
C THR A 310 18.24 -22.62 -3.64
N GLY A 311 17.08 -22.55 -3.04
CA GLY A 311 16.00 -23.54 -3.15
C GLY A 311 15.64 -24.27 -1.85
N ARG A 312 16.54 -24.38 -0.85
CA ARG A 312 16.21 -25.04 0.44
C ARG A 312 15.83 -24.09 1.57
N ILE A 313 16.24 -22.84 1.51
CA ILE A 313 15.95 -21.84 2.57
C ILE A 313 14.54 -21.22 2.43
N ILE A 314 13.92 -21.39 1.27
CA ILE A 314 12.56 -20.91 0.99
C ILE A 314 11.52 -21.99 1.31
N SER A 315 11.92 -23.25 1.41
CA SER A 315 11.01 -24.39 1.59
C SER A 315 11.00 -24.98 3.02
N ASP A 316 11.92 -24.60 3.86
CA ASP A 316 11.98 -24.95 5.28
C ASP A 316 11.59 -23.72 6.12
#